data_da0ed4c2968da7d2b5a2b2dd46db9b03
#
_entry.id   da0ed4c2968da7d2b5a2b2dd46db9b03
#
_cell.length_a   1.000
_cell.length_b   1.000
_cell.length_c   1.000
_cell.angle_alpha   90.00
_cell.angle_beta   90.00
_cell.angle_gamma   90.00
#
_symmetry.space_group_name_H-M   'P 1'
#
loop_
_entity.id
_entity.type
_entity.pdbx_description
1 polymer ?
#
loop_
_entity_poly.entity_id
_entity_poly.type
_entity_poly.pdbx_seq_one_letter_code
_entity_poly.pdbx_strand_id
1 'polypeptide(L)'
;GFNVKAGIIFRPIEASPFRIGISVATLTWYDLTTTNYTYLQNNTNVGMYDSGEIGESYDFKLYTPWKFGFSLGTTFGNYLAVGAGYEYADYGNLDSRVNTGGGYDWYYDEYYESSSSDRAMNRHTEQTLKGVSTFKIGAEFKPDSKLAIRVGYNYVSPMYNEAGYKDVTVNSPGTYYTSSTDYTNWKATNRFTCGVGYNVGKLSLDLAY
;
A
#
# COMPACT_ATOMS: atom_id res chain seq x y z
N GLY A 1 8.92 0.23 -7.80
CA GLY A 1 9.20 -0.69 -6.68
C GLY A 1 9.16 -2.15 -7.14
N PHE A 2 9.86 -2.99 -6.42
CA PHE A 2 9.96 -4.43 -6.70
C PHE A 2 9.62 -5.23 -5.45
N ASN A 3 8.86 -6.32 -5.60
CA ASN A 3 8.66 -7.34 -4.57
C ASN A 3 8.42 -8.71 -5.19
N VAL A 4 8.51 -9.75 -4.37
CA VAL A 4 8.18 -11.12 -4.74
C VAL A 4 6.99 -11.58 -3.92
N LYS A 5 6.04 -12.27 -4.56
CA LYS A 5 4.86 -12.87 -3.90
C LYS A 5 4.83 -14.36 -4.17
N ALA A 6 4.53 -15.13 -3.13
CA ALA A 6 4.31 -16.56 -3.22
C ALA A 6 3.02 -16.92 -2.48
N GLY A 7 2.37 -17.99 -2.93
CA GLY A 7 1.16 -18.47 -2.28
C GLY A 7 0.88 -19.92 -2.64
N ILE A 8 0.19 -20.59 -1.73
CA ILE A 8 -0.26 -21.97 -1.89
C ILE A 8 -1.74 -22.01 -1.61
N ILE A 9 -2.48 -22.68 -2.48
CA ILE A 9 -3.89 -23.03 -2.27
C ILE A 9 -3.98 -24.54 -2.22
N PHE A 10 -4.56 -25.07 -1.16
CA PHE A 10 -4.76 -26.49 -1.03
C PHE A 10 -6.22 -26.84 -0.71
N ARG A 11 -6.61 -28.04 -1.04
CA ARG A 11 -7.93 -28.59 -0.80
C ARG A 11 -7.78 -29.70 0.26
N PRO A 12 -8.17 -29.45 1.53
CA PRO A 12 -7.95 -30.41 2.61
C PRO A 12 -8.75 -31.69 2.45
N ILE A 13 -9.88 -31.65 1.73
CA ILE A 13 -10.74 -32.79 1.47
C ILE A 13 -11.02 -32.83 -0.03
N GLU A 14 -10.59 -33.89 -0.73
CA GLU A 14 -10.71 -34.01 -2.20
C GLU A 14 -12.14 -33.88 -2.72
N ALA A 15 -13.12 -34.48 -2.01
CA ALA A 15 -14.52 -34.41 -2.36
C ALA A 15 -15.20 -33.08 -2.03
N SER A 16 -14.54 -32.19 -1.28
CA SER A 16 -15.09 -30.91 -0.87
C SER A 16 -14.59 -29.77 -1.78
N PRO A 17 -15.44 -28.82 -2.17
CA PRO A 17 -15.02 -27.61 -2.87
C PRO A 17 -14.26 -26.63 -1.97
N PHE A 18 -14.10 -26.91 -0.68
CA PHE A 18 -13.44 -26.05 0.28
C PHE A 18 -11.95 -25.93 -0.01
N ARG A 19 -11.45 -24.71 0.01
CA ARG A 19 -10.05 -24.35 -0.26
C ARG A 19 -9.52 -23.44 0.80
N ILE A 20 -8.25 -23.64 1.14
CA ILE A 20 -7.47 -22.79 2.05
C ILE A 20 -6.29 -22.23 1.26
N GLY A 21 -6.08 -20.94 1.35
CA GLY A 21 -4.94 -20.27 0.75
C GLY A 21 -4.07 -19.58 1.80
N ILE A 22 -2.76 -19.68 1.61
CA ILE A 22 -1.76 -18.96 2.38
C ILE A 22 -0.88 -18.23 1.38
N SER A 23 -0.57 -16.97 1.67
CA SER A 23 0.29 -16.15 0.82
C SER A 23 1.26 -15.32 1.65
N VAL A 24 2.40 -15.05 1.06
CA VAL A 24 3.42 -14.16 1.59
C VAL A 24 3.92 -13.25 0.48
N ALA A 25 4.08 -11.98 0.79
CA ALA A 25 4.79 -11.05 -0.06
C ALA A 25 5.99 -10.50 0.70
N THR A 26 7.13 -10.44 0.03
CA THR A 26 8.33 -9.81 0.58
C THR A 26 8.08 -8.32 0.77
N LEU A 27 8.99 -7.65 1.46
CA LEU A 27 9.06 -6.20 1.44
C LEU A 27 9.11 -5.70 -0.02
N THR A 28 8.56 -4.52 -0.24
CA THR A 28 8.69 -3.83 -1.53
C THR A 28 9.80 -2.81 -1.41
N TRP A 29 10.77 -2.92 -2.29
CA TRP A 29 11.86 -1.95 -2.42
C TRP A 29 11.41 -0.82 -3.33
N TYR A 30 11.36 0.39 -2.81
CA TYR A 30 11.11 1.59 -3.58
C TYR A 30 12.39 2.43 -3.64
N ASP A 31 12.63 3.00 -4.79
CA ASP A 31 13.56 4.10 -5.02
C ASP A 31 12.72 5.30 -5.41
N LEU A 32 12.78 6.38 -4.63
CA LEU A 32 11.83 7.47 -4.67
C LEU A 32 12.58 8.81 -4.70
N THR A 33 12.06 9.73 -5.50
CA THR A 33 12.48 11.13 -5.51
C THR A 33 11.29 11.99 -5.13
N THR A 34 11.43 12.82 -4.12
CA THR A 34 10.48 13.87 -3.79
C THR A 34 11.01 15.20 -4.30
N THR A 35 10.21 15.91 -5.09
CA THR A 35 10.54 17.24 -5.56
C THR A 35 9.54 18.24 -4.98
N ASN A 36 10.03 19.25 -4.31
CA ASN A 36 9.23 20.32 -3.72
C ASN A 36 9.57 21.63 -4.41
N TYR A 37 8.54 22.42 -4.68
CA TYR A 37 8.67 23.78 -5.18
C TYR A 37 8.06 24.73 -4.18
N THR A 38 8.82 25.79 -3.83
CA THR A 38 8.35 26.85 -2.96
C THR A 38 8.35 28.16 -3.72
N TYR A 39 7.23 28.87 -3.65
CA TYR A 39 7.04 30.16 -4.27
C TYR A 39 6.45 31.12 -3.25
N LEU A 40 7.04 32.31 -3.11
CA LEU A 40 6.53 33.35 -2.26
C LEU A 40 6.34 34.62 -3.07
N GLN A 41 5.10 35.11 -3.14
CA GLN A 41 4.78 36.40 -3.70
C GLN A 41 4.10 37.27 -2.64
N ASN A 42 4.56 38.49 -2.49
CA ASN A 42 3.98 39.50 -1.61
C ASN A 42 3.76 40.80 -2.37
N ASN A 43 2.56 41.32 -2.29
CA ASN A 43 2.19 42.59 -2.89
C ASN A 43 1.85 43.59 -1.78
N THR A 44 2.68 44.61 -1.64
CA THR A 44 2.53 45.64 -0.61
C THR A 44 2.36 47.01 -1.23
N ASN A 45 2.00 48.01 -0.40
CA ASN A 45 1.89 49.41 -0.82
C ASN A 45 3.22 50.03 -1.29
N VAL A 46 4.38 49.37 -1.06
CA VAL A 46 5.71 49.81 -1.49
C VAL A 46 6.23 49.01 -2.70
N GLY A 47 5.50 47.99 -3.15
CA GLY A 47 5.87 47.20 -4.33
C GLY A 47 5.54 45.73 -4.22
N MET A 48 5.72 45.03 -5.31
CA MET A 48 5.59 43.59 -5.40
C MET A 48 6.98 42.95 -5.23
N TYR A 49 7.04 41.98 -4.34
CA TYR A 49 8.18 41.12 -4.16
C TYR A 49 7.83 39.71 -4.63
N ASP A 50 8.71 39.11 -5.40
CA ASP A 50 8.60 37.77 -5.95
C ASP A 50 9.89 37.02 -5.68
N SER A 51 9.85 35.88 -4.99
CA SER A 51 11.02 35.07 -4.67
C SER A 51 11.54 34.28 -5.88
N GLY A 52 10.76 34.20 -6.97
CA GLY A 52 10.92 33.16 -7.96
C GLY A 52 10.55 31.77 -7.41
N GLU A 53 10.59 30.79 -8.27
CA GLU A 53 10.39 29.38 -7.88
C GLU A 53 11.71 28.78 -7.39
N ILE A 54 11.69 28.24 -6.18
CA ILE A 54 12.82 27.51 -5.58
C ILE A 54 12.42 26.04 -5.53
N GLY A 55 13.13 25.21 -6.30
CA GLY A 55 12.92 23.77 -6.35
C GLY A 55 14.03 23.00 -5.63
N GLU A 56 13.64 21.99 -4.87
CA GLU A 56 14.56 21.07 -4.21
C GLU A 56 14.10 19.63 -4.46
N SER A 57 15.06 18.73 -4.68
CA SER A 57 14.82 17.29 -4.84
C SER A 57 15.53 16.51 -3.76
N TYR A 58 14.86 15.47 -3.26
CA TYR A 58 15.38 14.55 -2.27
C TYR A 58 15.16 13.11 -2.70
N ASP A 59 16.24 12.36 -2.84
CA ASP A 59 16.24 10.96 -3.22
C ASP A 59 16.36 10.08 -1.97
N PHE A 60 15.49 9.09 -1.84
CA PHE A 60 15.49 8.16 -0.73
C PHE A 60 14.97 6.79 -1.14
N LYS A 61 15.31 5.78 -0.37
CA LYS A 61 14.77 4.43 -0.55
C LYS A 61 13.80 4.12 0.57
N LEU A 62 12.71 3.42 0.23
CA LEU A 62 11.69 3.00 1.19
C LEU A 62 11.43 1.51 1.03
N TYR A 63 11.60 0.77 2.13
CA TYR A 63 11.30 -0.66 2.18
C TYR A 63 10.04 -0.87 3.01
N THR A 64 9.00 -1.43 2.36
CA THR A 64 7.75 -1.74 3.06
C THR A 64 7.87 -3.05 3.85
N PRO A 65 7.01 -3.29 4.84
CA PRO A 65 7.02 -4.55 5.57
C PRO A 65 6.58 -5.74 4.71
N TRP A 66 6.87 -6.93 5.20
CA TRP A 66 6.31 -8.17 4.70
C TRP A 66 4.79 -8.19 4.86
N LYS A 67 4.10 -8.88 3.94
CA LYS A 67 2.66 -9.10 4.01
C LYS A 67 2.36 -10.59 4.08
N PHE A 68 1.49 -10.94 5.00
CA PHE A 68 1.03 -12.31 5.19
C PHE A 68 -0.46 -12.37 4.92
N GLY A 69 -0.88 -13.34 4.11
CA GLY A 69 -2.27 -13.53 3.73
C GLY A 69 -2.76 -14.93 4.04
N PHE A 70 -4.01 -15.00 4.49
CA PHE A 70 -4.76 -16.23 4.69
C PHE A 70 -6.11 -16.10 4.01
N SER A 71 -6.58 -17.14 3.34
CA SER A 71 -7.85 -17.11 2.65
C SER A 71 -8.60 -18.45 2.74
N LEU A 72 -9.91 -18.36 2.72
CA LEU A 72 -10.83 -19.48 2.70
C LEU A 72 -11.81 -19.28 1.54
N GLY A 73 -12.18 -20.36 0.88
CA GLY A 73 -13.16 -20.29 -0.18
C GLY A 73 -13.90 -21.62 -0.34
N THR A 74 -15.16 -21.53 -0.70
CA THR A 74 -15.97 -22.72 -1.01
C THR A 74 -17.05 -22.38 -2.03
N THR A 75 -17.55 -23.40 -2.70
CA THR A 75 -18.70 -23.30 -3.58
C THR A 75 -19.82 -24.25 -3.12
N PHE A 76 -21.05 -23.81 -3.32
CA PHE A 76 -22.25 -24.60 -3.08
C PHE A 76 -22.92 -24.85 -4.43
N GLY A 77 -22.81 -26.09 -4.91
CA GLY A 77 -23.22 -26.43 -6.26
C GLY A 77 -22.54 -25.51 -7.31
N ASN A 78 -23.28 -25.19 -8.36
CA ASN A 78 -22.84 -24.27 -9.41
C ASN A 78 -23.39 -22.84 -9.26
N TYR A 79 -24.13 -22.57 -8.17
CA TYR A 79 -24.91 -21.35 -8.02
C TYR A 79 -24.36 -20.36 -7.00
N LEU A 80 -23.56 -20.81 -6.04
CA LEU A 80 -23.03 -19.91 -5.01
C LEU A 80 -21.53 -20.18 -4.76
N ALA A 81 -20.72 -19.15 -4.84
CA ALA A 81 -19.34 -19.14 -4.37
C ALA A 81 -19.18 -18.11 -3.26
N VAL A 82 -18.49 -18.47 -2.20
CA VAL A 82 -18.15 -17.55 -1.10
C VAL A 82 -16.67 -17.64 -0.78
N GLY A 83 -16.09 -16.51 -0.41
CA GLY A 83 -14.69 -16.42 -0.03
C GLY A 83 -14.46 -15.38 1.04
N ALA A 84 -13.50 -15.65 1.90
CA ALA A 84 -13.01 -14.72 2.90
C ALA A 84 -11.49 -14.69 2.87
N GLY A 85 -10.92 -13.54 3.18
CA GLY A 85 -9.47 -13.35 3.24
C GLY A 85 -9.08 -12.41 4.36
N TYR A 86 -7.91 -12.65 4.90
CA TYR A 86 -7.24 -11.82 5.88
C TYR A 86 -5.82 -11.54 5.40
N GLU A 87 -5.39 -10.31 5.48
CA GLU A 87 -4.02 -9.88 5.19
C GLU A 87 -3.50 -9.01 6.32
N TYR A 88 -2.26 -9.23 6.71
CA TYR A 88 -1.58 -8.45 7.73
C TYR A 88 -0.25 -7.91 7.20
N ALA A 89 0.03 -6.64 7.50
CA ALA A 89 1.31 -5.99 7.26
C ALA A 89 1.60 -5.00 8.38
N ASP A 90 2.79 -5.06 8.96
CA ASP A 90 3.17 -4.16 10.06
C ASP A 90 3.91 -2.93 9.54
N TYR A 91 3.16 -1.86 9.30
CA TYR A 91 3.72 -0.62 8.76
C TYR A 91 4.60 0.17 9.75
N GLY A 92 4.58 -0.17 11.04
CA GLY A 92 5.58 0.33 11.98
C GLY A 92 7.01 -0.10 11.62
N ASN A 93 7.16 -1.19 10.87
CA ASN A 93 8.44 -1.70 10.37
C ASN A 93 8.81 -1.20 8.95
N LEU A 94 8.32 -0.05 8.53
CA LEU A 94 8.85 0.62 7.34
C LEU A 94 10.31 1.00 7.57
N ASP A 95 11.19 0.76 6.59
CA ASP A 95 12.58 1.22 6.63
C ASP A 95 12.79 2.32 5.58
N SER A 96 12.81 3.55 6.05
CA SER A 96 13.25 4.70 5.26
C SER A 96 14.76 4.76 5.27
N ARG A 97 15.37 4.95 4.12
CA ARG A 97 16.82 4.92 3.94
C ARG A 97 17.28 6.17 3.20
N VAL A 98 18.36 6.74 3.67
CA VAL A 98 19.01 7.91 3.06
C VAL A 98 20.10 7.42 2.12
N ASN A 99 20.20 8.03 0.94
CA ASN A 99 21.32 7.81 0.05
C ASN A 99 22.59 8.40 0.69
N THR A 100 23.60 7.56 0.91
CA THR A 100 24.85 7.95 1.58
C THR A 100 26.01 8.16 0.62
N GLY A 101 25.73 8.09 -0.66
CA GLY A 101 26.67 8.26 -1.75
C GLY A 101 26.59 7.13 -2.75
N GLY A 102 27.41 7.22 -3.75
CA GLY A 102 27.56 6.23 -4.79
C GLY A 102 28.89 6.44 -5.48
N GLY A 103 29.28 5.55 -6.30
CA GLY A 103 30.52 5.63 -7.06
C GLY A 103 30.51 4.68 -8.25
N TYR A 104 31.56 4.83 -9.05
CA TYR A 104 31.80 3.90 -10.13
C TYR A 104 32.89 2.91 -9.70
N ASP A 105 32.56 1.64 -9.73
CA ASP A 105 33.55 0.58 -9.45
C ASP A 105 34.27 0.23 -10.75
N TRP A 106 35.48 0.70 -10.88
CA TRP A 106 36.35 0.46 -12.06
C TRP A 106 36.73 -1.02 -12.27
N TYR A 107 36.63 -1.83 -11.22
CA TYR A 107 36.98 -3.23 -11.32
C TYR A 107 35.85 -4.07 -11.93
N TYR A 108 34.59 -3.72 -11.55
CA TYR A 108 33.39 -4.40 -12.05
C TYR A 108 32.70 -3.66 -13.19
N ASP A 109 33.22 -2.47 -13.58
CA ASP A 109 32.62 -1.60 -14.63
C ASP A 109 31.14 -1.26 -14.33
N GLU A 110 30.82 -0.99 -13.06
CA GLU A 110 29.45 -0.81 -12.58
C GLU A 110 29.31 0.42 -11.66
N TYR A 111 28.19 1.12 -11.79
CA TYR A 111 27.78 2.14 -10.84
C TYR A 111 27.11 1.49 -9.64
N TYR A 112 27.52 1.86 -8.44
CA TYR A 112 26.86 1.44 -7.23
C TYR A 112 26.34 2.65 -6.44
N GLU A 113 25.19 2.45 -5.80
CA GLU A 113 24.62 3.39 -4.85
C GLU A 113 24.62 2.77 -3.47
N SER A 114 25.01 3.55 -2.48
CA SER A 114 24.93 3.14 -1.09
C SER A 114 23.82 3.89 -0.37
N SER A 115 23.12 3.20 0.53
CA SER A 115 22.10 3.79 1.38
C SER A 115 22.22 3.26 2.79
N SER A 116 21.90 4.08 3.77
CA SER A 116 21.82 3.68 5.18
C SER A 116 20.42 3.89 5.72
N SER A 117 20.03 3.08 6.70
CA SER A 117 18.76 3.22 7.39
C SER A 117 18.67 4.57 8.12
N ASP A 118 17.61 5.32 7.91
CA ASP A 118 17.34 6.57 8.64
C ASP A 118 16.74 6.24 10.00
N ARG A 119 17.60 6.04 10.97
CA ARG A 119 17.22 5.58 12.31
C ARG A 119 16.26 6.53 13.03
N ALA A 120 16.39 7.84 12.82
CA ALA A 120 15.54 8.83 13.47
C ALA A 120 14.14 8.79 12.89
N MET A 121 14.02 8.78 11.56
CA MET A 121 12.75 8.65 10.86
C MET A 121 12.06 7.32 11.16
N ASN A 122 12.80 6.22 11.14
CA ASN A 122 12.25 4.88 11.37
C ASN A 122 11.74 4.70 12.80
N ARG A 123 12.44 5.26 13.79
CA ARG A 123 11.95 5.27 15.19
C ARG A 123 10.64 6.05 15.30
N HIS A 124 10.54 7.20 14.65
CA HIS A 124 9.30 7.97 14.64
C HIS A 124 8.18 7.22 13.92
N THR A 125 8.50 6.55 12.81
CA THR A 125 7.56 5.68 12.08
C THR A 125 7.01 4.57 12.97
N GLU A 126 7.86 3.87 13.72
CA GLU A 126 7.46 2.83 14.67
C GLU A 126 6.52 3.35 15.75
N GLN A 127 6.71 4.57 16.22
CA GLN A 127 5.85 5.22 17.21
C GLN A 127 4.51 5.69 16.63
N THR A 128 4.48 6.02 15.35
CA THR A 128 3.33 6.64 14.68
C THR A 128 2.47 5.66 13.92
N LEU A 129 3.08 4.67 13.27
CA LEU A 129 2.39 3.66 12.50
C LEU A 129 2.26 2.35 13.28
N LYS A 130 1.34 1.52 12.84
CA LYS A 130 1.07 0.20 13.42
C LYS A 130 0.75 -0.84 12.36
N GLY A 131 0.61 -2.08 12.81
CA GLY A 131 0.15 -3.18 11.98
C GLY A 131 -1.25 -2.96 11.41
N VAL A 132 -1.41 -3.23 10.14
CA VAL A 132 -2.68 -3.10 9.41
C VAL A 132 -3.23 -4.49 9.13
N SER A 133 -4.46 -4.71 9.58
CA SER A 133 -5.27 -5.88 9.28
C SER A 133 -6.28 -5.54 8.19
N THR A 134 -6.30 -6.35 7.15
CA THR A 134 -7.28 -6.24 6.05
C THR A 134 -8.15 -7.49 6.04
N PHE A 135 -9.45 -7.31 6.20
CA PHE A 135 -10.45 -8.36 6.07
C PHE A 135 -11.23 -8.19 4.78
N LYS A 136 -11.40 -9.27 4.04
CA LYS A 136 -12.14 -9.31 2.78
C LYS A 136 -13.15 -10.45 2.84
N ILE A 137 -14.38 -10.18 2.44
CA ILE A 137 -15.38 -11.21 2.25
C ILE A 137 -16.12 -10.93 0.95
N GLY A 138 -16.43 -11.97 0.19
CA GLY A 138 -17.16 -11.85 -1.05
C GLY A 138 -18.00 -13.06 -1.35
N ALA A 139 -19.07 -12.83 -2.11
CA ALA A 139 -19.94 -13.88 -2.61
C ALA A 139 -20.32 -13.61 -4.05
N GLU A 140 -20.43 -14.68 -4.83
CA GLU A 140 -21.00 -14.70 -6.17
C GLU A 140 -22.18 -15.64 -6.19
N PHE A 141 -23.33 -15.13 -6.58
CA PHE A 141 -24.55 -15.92 -6.76
C PHE A 141 -24.94 -15.96 -8.23
N LYS A 142 -25.12 -17.17 -8.75
CA LYS A 142 -25.55 -17.46 -10.13
C LYS A 142 -26.91 -18.13 -10.09
N PRO A 143 -28.00 -17.36 -10.20
CA PRO A 143 -29.35 -17.95 -10.26
C PRO A 143 -29.55 -18.85 -11.50
N ASP A 144 -28.86 -18.55 -12.59
CA ASP A 144 -28.81 -19.33 -13.81
C ASP A 144 -27.43 -19.27 -14.48
N SER A 145 -27.25 -19.88 -15.62
CA SER A 145 -25.99 -19.92 -16.38
C SER A 145 -25.61 -18.59 -17.03
N LYS A 146 -26.54 -17.63 -17.08
CA LYS A 146 -26.34 -16.33 -17.76
C LYS A 146 -26.08 -15.20 -16.81
N LEU A 147 -26.66 -15.23 -15.61
CA LEU A 147 -26.59 -14.13 -14.64
C LEU A 147 -25.65 -14.47 -13.49
N ALA A 148 -24.77 -13.54 -13.14
CA ALA A 148 -23.95 -13.59 -11.94
C ALA A 148 -24.13 -12.29 -11.15
N ILE A 149 -24.45 -12.41 -9.88
CA ILE A 149 -24.54 -11.28 -8.92
C ILE A 149 -23.39 -11.42 -7.94
N ARG A 150 -22.63 -10.36 -7.73
CA ARG A 150 -21.45 -10.34 -6.86
C ARG A 150 -21.59 -9.26 -5.81
N VAL A 151 -21.23 -9.59 -4.59
CA VAL A 151 -21.15 -8.64 -3.48
C VAL A 151 -19.86 -8.86 -2.74
N GLY A 152 -19.28 -7.78 -2.23
CA GLY A 152 -18.06 -7.84 -1.48
C GLY A 152 -17.96 -6.75 -0.43
N TYR A 153 -17.21 -7.05 0.61
CA TYR A 153 -16.86 -6.12 1.66
C TYR A 153 -15.39 -6.23 1.99
N ASN A 154 -14.75 -5.07 2.15
CA ASN A 154 -13.36 -4.97 2.52
C ASN A 154 -13.24 -3.97 3.69
N TYR A 155 -12.64 -4.41 4.78
CA TYR A 155 -12.26 -3.60 5.93
C TYR A 155 -10.75 -3.52 6.03
N VAL A 156 -10.23 -2.31 6.17
CA VAL A 156 -8.81 -2.02 6.42
C VAL A 156 -8.71 -1.27 7.74
N SER A 157 -7.99 -1.82 8.70
CA SER A 157 -7.77 -1.15 10.00
C SER A 157 -6.93 0.11 9.83
N PRO A 158 -7.02 1.07 10.77
CA PRO A 158 -6.18 2.27 10.74
C PRO A 158 -4.70 1.92 10.76
N MET A 159 -3.92 2.61 9.94
CA MET A 159 -2.47 2.47 9.89
C MET A 159 -1.77 3.32 10.96
N TYR A 160 -2.39 4.41 11.39
CA TYR A 160 -1.82 5.33 12.38
C TYR A 160 -2.27 4.99 13.80
N ASN A 161 -1.36 5.15 14.75
CA ASN A 161 -1.69 5.12 16.16
C ASN A 161 -2.58 6.32 16.52
N GLU A 162 -3.43 6.19 17.55
CA GLU A 162 -4.31 7.29 17.99
C GLU A 162 -3.52 8.51 18.48
N ALA A 163 -2.36 8.27 19.09
CA ALA A 163 -1.41 9.30 19.52
C ALA A 163 -0.36 9.66 18.46
N GLY A 164 -0.47 9.10 17.24
CA GLY A 164 0.45 9.39 16.16
C GLY A 164 0.34 10.84 15.71
N TYR A 165 1.44 11.51 15.56
CA TYR A 165 1.52 12.89 15.08
C TYR A 165 2.72 13.07 14.15
N LYS A 166 2.65 14.08 13.31
CA LYS A 166 3.78 14.49 12.48
C LYS A 166 4.73 15.31 13.32
N ASP A 167 5.95 14.82 13.48
CA ASP A 167 7.00 15.52 14.20
C ASP A 167 8.04 16.08 13.23
N VAL A 168 7.98 17.39 13.01
CA VAL A 168 8.92 18.12 12.16
C VAL A 168 10.27 18.34 12.83
N THR A 169 10.42 17.98 14.11
CA THR A 169 11.68 18.12 14.86
C THR A 169 12.56 16.88 14.77
N VAL A 170 12.08 15.81 14.11
CA VAL A 170 12.89 14.61 13.87
C VAL A 170 14.14 15.00 13.07
N ASN A 171 15.30 14.72 13.63
CA ASN A 171 16.58 15.01 12.98
C ASN A 171 16.88 13.98 11.88
N SER A 172 16.28 14.18 10.73
CA SER A 172 16.41 13.36 9.53
C SER A 172 16.43 14.26 8.29
N PRO A 173 17.22 13.93 7.26
CA PRO A 173 17.16 14.64 5.98
C PRO A 173 15.74 14.66 5.39
N GLY A 174 15.00 13.57 5.50
CA GLY A 174 13.64 13.48 5.00
C GLY A 174 12.64 14.42 5.66
N THR A 175 12.92 14.91 6.87
CA THR A 175 12.04 15.86 7.59
C THR A 175 11.90 17.19 6.86
N TYR A 176 12.96 17.66 6.22
CA TYR A 176 12.94 18.93 5.47
C TYR A 176 12.07 18.87 4.21
N TYR A 177 11.80 17.64 3.68
CA TYR A 177 11.06 17.42 2.45
C TYR A 177 9.66 16.86 2.70
N THR A 178 9.20 16.81 3.95
CA THR A 178 7.87 16.29 4.28
C THR A 178 6.78 17.29 3.94
N SER A 179 5.64 16.77 3.44
CA SER A 179 4.45 17.59 3.25
C SER A 179 3.87 18.03 4.60
N SER A 180 3.08 19.13 4.58
CA SER A 180 2.35 19.59 5.77
C SER A 180 1.05 18.81 6.02
N THR A 181 0.78 17.72 5.29
CA THR A 181 -0.43 16.93 5.44
C THR A 181 -0.51 16.33 6.84
N ASP A 182 -1.60 16.60 7.54
CA ASP A 182 -1.93 15.95 8.79
C ASP A 182 -2.58 14.59 8.51
N TYR A 183 -2.08 13.53 9.15
CA TYR A 183 -2.55 12.15 8.99
C TYR A 183 -3.14 11.56 10.27
N THR A 184 -3.16 12.29 11.36
CA THR A 184 -3.61 11.80 12.69
C THR A 184 -5.08 11.40 12.71
N ASN A 185 -5.87 11.93 11.78
CA ASN A 185 -7.30 11.65 11.66
C ASN A 185 -7.63 10.47 10.73
N TRP A 186 -6.65 9.78 10.18
CA TRP A 186 -6.91 8.65 9.30
C TRP A 186 -7.45 7.46 10.08
N LYS A 187 -8.65 7.05 9.71
CA LYS A 187 -9.42 5.98 10.36
C LYS A 187 -9.45 4.71 9.49
N ALA A 188 -10.19 3.72 9.97
CA ALA A 188 -10.46 2.51 9.21
C ALA A 188 -11.18 2.82 7.89
N THR A 189 -10.83 2.04 6.86
CA THR A 189 -11.50 2.13 5.56
C THR A 189 -12.46 0.96 5.39
N ASN A 190 -13.70 1.27 5.03
CA ASN A 190 -14.73 0.31 4.69
C ASN A 190 -15.09 0.48 3.21
N ARG A 191 -15.07 -0.63 2.45
CA ARG A 191 -15.46 -0.64 1.05
C ARG A 191 -16.50 -1.72 0.82
N PHE A 192 -17.64 -1.32 0.27
CA PHE A 192 -18.66 -2.22 -0.23
C PHE A 192 -18.56 -2.24 -1.75
N THR A 193 -18.64 -3.41 -2.32
CA THR A 193 -18.60 -3.60 -3.77
C THR A 193 -19.79 -4.45 -4.20
N CYS A 194 -20.36 -4.15 -5.35
CA CYS A 194 -21.38 -4.97 -5.97
C CYS A 194 -21.14 -5.05 -7.48
N GLY A 195 -21.59 -6.13 -8.09
CA GLY A 195 -21.43 -6.31 -9.52
C GLY A 195 -22.46 -7.27 -10.08
N VAL A 196 -22.74 -7.11 -11.36
CA VAL A 196 -23.64 -7.96 -12.13
C VAL A 196 -22.95 -8.36 -13.42
N GLY A 197 -22.88 -9.65 -13.68
CA GLY A 197 -22.40 -10.22 -14.94
C GLY A 197 -23.53 -10.88 -15.70
N TYR A 198 -23.58 -10.68 -17.02
CA TYR A 198 -24.56 -11.31 -17.88
C TYR A 198 -23.92 -11.87 -19.16
N ASN A 199 -24.18 -13.14 -19.42
CA ASN A 199 -23.65 -13.88 -20.56
C ASN A 199 -24.71 -14.10 -21.63
N VAL A 200 -24.41 -13.65 -22.86
CA VAL A 200 -25.26 -13.83 -24.03
C VAL A 200 -24.47 -14.54 -25.13
N GLY A 201 -24.62 -15.84 -25.23
CA GLY A 201 -23.87 -16.65 -26.19
C GLY A 201 -22.35 -16.56 -25.96
N LYS A 202 -21.64 -15.90 -26.87
CA LYS A 202 -20.17 -15.66 -26.78
C LYS A 202 -19.82 -14.33 -26.16
N LEU A 203 -20.79 -13.49 -25.84
CA LEU A 203 -20.59 -12.18 -25.23
C LEU A 203 -20.79 -12.26 -23.72
N SER A 204 -19.83 -11.71 -22.97
CA SER A 204 -19.92 -11.52 -21.51
C SER A 204 -19.88 -10.03 -21.21
N LEU A 205 -20.85 -9.56 -20.44
CA LEU A 205 -20.97 -8.18 -20.00
C LEU A 205 -20.89 -8.16 -18.48
N ASP A 206 -19.96 -7.38 -17.92
CA ASP A 206 -19.78 -7.22 -16.48
C ASP A 206 -19.83 -5.74 -16.12
N LEU A 207 -20.62 -5.43 -15.11
CA LEU A 207 -20.70 -4.10 -14.47
C LEU A 207 -20.36 -4.27 -13.00
N ALA A 208 -19.48 -3.43 -12.48
CA ALA A 208 -19.08 -3.44 -11.08
C ALA A 208 -18.95 -2.01 -10.54
N TYR A 209 -19.31 -1.87 -9.25
CA TYR A 209 -19.15 -0.65 -8.46
C TYR A 209 -18.48 -0.97 -7.12
#